data_877da79c29d71d5e9b0c43bed0bf639b
#
_entry.id   877da79c29d71d5e9b0c43bed0bf639b
#
_cell.length_a   1.000
_cell.length_b   1.000
_cell.length_c   1.000
_cell.angle_alpha   90.00
_cell.angle_beta   90.00
_cell.angle_gamma   90.00
#
_symmetry.space_group_name_H-M   'P 1'
#
loop_
_entity.id
_entity.type
_entity.pdbx_description
1 polymer ?
#
loop_
_entity_poly.entity_id
_entity_poly.type
_entity_poly.pdbx_seq_one_letter_code
_entity_poly.pdbx_strand_id
1 'polypeptide(L)'
;MIIEYRTYLLKPGTVSNFMQRFAEGLPARAQFSKLGGIWHSEVGTLNQVVHVWPYESFEERERISQEARKTGKWPPKTHEFILFQDSKILQPAPFSPPLEERKLGNLYEIRIYTYKPGTMPTVLERFGKAIPARVKLSPLAGAWYSTIGSLNQYIHVWPYKDAGERERLRAESMKIPGWPPETKEFMLKQENMLMIPAACSPLH
;
A
#
# COMPACT_ATOMS: atom_id res chain seq x y z
N MET A 1 10.41 0.93 -12.82
CA MET A 1 9.78 1.50 -11.59
C MET A 1 9.58 0.41 -10.54
N ILE A 2 9.89 0.68 -9.28
CA ILE A 2 9.68 -0.18 -8.11
C ILE A 2 8.90 0.59 -7.04
N ILE A 3 8.26 -0.13 -6.14
CA ILE A 3 7.56 0.44 -4.97
C ILE A 3 8.20 -0.13 -3.70
N GLU A 4 8.73 0.75 -2.86
CA GLU A 4 9.11 0.36 -1.50
C GLU A 4 7.86 0.42 -0.61
N TYR A 5 7.46 -0.73 -0.08
CA TYR A 5 6.33 -0.88 0.84
C TYR A 5 6.88 -1.12 2.24
N ARG A 6 6.67 -0.16 3.13
CA ARG A 6 7.18 -0.22 4.50
C ARG A 6 6.04 -0.38 5.49
N THR A 7 6.27 -1.26 6.45
CA THR A 7 5.34 -1.52 7.55
C THR A 7 6.05 -1.26 8.88
N TYR A 8 5.40 -0.52 9.77
CA TYR A 8 5.84 -0.33 11.14
C TYR A 8 4.77 -0.82 12.10
N LEU A 9 5.18 -1.56 13.13
CA LEU A 9 4.36 -1.81 14.31
C LEU A 9 4.82 -0.84 15.40
N LEU A 10 3.89 -0.05 15.93
CA LEU A 10 4.17 0.98 16.91
C LEU A 10 3.72 0.55 18.31
N LYS A 11 4.31 1.16 19.32
CA LYS A 11 3.82 1.07 20.69
C LYS A 11 2.37 1.56 20.76
N PRO A 12 1.48 0.90 21.52
CA PRO A 12 0.11 1.37 21.70
C PRO A 12 0.03 2.84 22.12
N GLY A 13 -0.89 3.58 21.51
CA GLY A 13 -1.12 5.00 21.80
C GLY A 13 -0.13 5.98 21.16
N THR A 14 0.82 5.53 20.33
CA THR A 14 1.85 6.42 19.74
C THR A 14 1.64 6.72 18.25
N VAL A 15 0.56 6.25 17.64
CA VAL A 15 0.28 6.45 16.20
C VAL A 15 0.21 7.94 15.85
N SER A 16 -0.51 8.75 16.62
CA SER A 16 -0.62 10.21 16.39
C SER A 16 0.73 10.91 16.45
N ASN A 17 1.56 10.58 17.45
CA ASN A 17 2.90 11.14 17.62
C ASN A 17 3.81 10.74 16.44
N PHE A 18 3.74 9.48 16.01
CA PHE A 18 4.48 9.01 14.84
C PHE A 18 4.07 9.79 13.58
N MET A 19 2.75 9.91 13.32
CA MET A 19 2.22 10.61 12.15
C MET A 19 2.59 12.09 12.15
N GLN A 20 2.53 12.75 13.30
CA GLN A 20 2.96 14.14 13.43
C GLN A 20 4.43 14.31 13.04
N ARG A 21 5.34 13.54 13.65
CA ARG A 21 6.78 13.62 13.34
C ARG A 21 7.09 13.22 11.90
N PHE A 22 6.35 12.26 11.35
CA PHE A 22 6.48 11.88 9.94
C PHE A 22 6.12 13.06 9.04
N ALA A 23 4.99 13.72 9.29
CA ALA A 23 4.54 14.89 8.54
C ALA A 23 5.53 16.07 8.66
N GLU A 24 6.10 16.31 9.83
CA GLU A 24 7.14 17.35 10.06
C GLU A 24 8.43 17.08 9.25
N GLY A 25 8.83 15.80 9.12
CA GLY A 25 10.01 15.41 8.35
C GLY A 25 9.77 15.32 6.83
N LEU A 26 8.51 15.12 6.41
CA LEU A 26 8.15 14.85 5.02
C LEU A 26 8.62 15.93 4.02
N PRO A 27 8.54 17.25 4.29
CA PRO A 27 9.01 18.26 3.35
C PRO A 27 10.50 18.13 2.97
N ALA A 28 11.34 17.72 3.91
CA ALA A 28 12.77 17.48 3.64
C ALA A 28 12.97 16.25 2.72
N ARG A 29 12.13 15.23 2.87
CA ARG A 29 12.18 14.01 2.04
C ARG A 29 11.56 14.23 0.66
N ALA A 30 10.48 15.00 0.59
CA ALA A 30 9.73 15.25 -0.64
C ALA A 30 10.52 16.03 -1.71
N GLN A 31 11.63 16.66 -1.34
CA GLN A 31 12.56 17.30 -2.29
C GLN A 31 13.23 16.29 -3.22
N PHE A 32 13.32 15.03 -2.82
CA PHE A 32 14.04 13.97 -3.57
C PHE A 32 13.11 12.95 -4.21
N SER A 33 11.99 12.63 -3.59
CA SER A 33 10.94 11.78 -4.18
C SER A 33 9.59 12.00 -3.49
N LYS A 34 8.52 11.78 -4.23
CA LYS A 34 7.16 11.92 -3.73
C LYS A 34 6.75 10.69 -2.90
N LEU A 35 6.02 10.93 -1.81
CA LEU A 35 5.32 9.88 -1.08
C LEU A 35 4.19 9.33 -1.96
N GLY A 36 4.04 8.01 -2.02
CA GLY A 36 2.95 7.36 -2.75
C GLY A 36 1.67 7.20 -1.91
N GLY A 37 1.83 7.07 -0.58
CA GLY A 37 0.72 6.96 0.37
C GLY A 37 1.22 6.60 1.76
N ILE A 38 0.45 6.99 2.78
CA ILE A 38 0.68 6.60 4.18
C ILE A 38 -0.64 6.45 4.92
N TRP A 39 -0.78 5.35 5.64
CA TRP A 39 -1.98 4.97 6.37
C TRP A 39 -1.63 4.33 7.72
N HIS A 40 -2.57 4.39 8.67
CA HIS A 40 -2.50 3.58 9.90
C HIS A 40 -3.70 2.64 10.00
N SER A 41 -3.52 1.53 10.71
CA SER A 41 -4.55 0.51 10.83
C SER A 41 -5.71 0.95 11.74
N GLU A 42 -6.93 0.68 11.29
CA GLU A 42 -8.16 0.76 12.06
C GLU A 42 -8.65 -0.64 12.43
N VAL A 43 -8.57 -1.58 11.49
CA VAL A 43 -8.93 -2.98 11.68
C VAL A 43 -7.83 -3.88 11.13
N GLY A 44 -7.50 -4.92 11.87
CA GLY A 44 -6.39 -5.84 11.64
C GLY A 44 -5.38 -5.74 12.77
N THR A 45 -4.10 -5.78 12.48
CA THR A 45 -3.05 -5.51 13.47
C THR A 45 -3.09 -4.04 13.85
N LEU A 46 -3.49 -3.73 15.09
CA LEU A 46 -3.57 -2.35 15.57
C LEU A 46 -2.19 -1.71 15.71
N ASN A 47 -2.15 -0.38 15.72
CA ASN A 47 -0.93 0.44 15.80
C ASN A 47 0.07 0.16 14.66
N GLN A 48 -0.41 -0.33 13.53
CA GLN A 48 0.39 -0.55 12.35
C GLN A 48 0.33 0.67 11.43
N VAL A 49 1.47 1.07 10.90
CA VAL A 49 1.59 2.11 9.88
C VAL A 49 2.16 1.48 8.62
N VAL A 50 1.54 1.79 7.49
CA VAL A 50 2.02 1.41 6.17
C VAL A 50 2.27 2.67 5.36
N HIS A 51 3.42 2.75 4.70
CA HIS A 51 3.66 3.79 3.69
C HIS A 51 4.40 3.25 2.48
N VAL A 52 4.16 3.86 1.32
CA VAL A 52 4.71 3.42 0.05
C VAL A 52 5.43 4.55 -0.67
N TRP A 53 6.54 4.21 -1.33
CA TRP A 53 7.39 5.13 -2.07
C TRP A 53 7.70 4.56 -3.45
N PRO A 54 7.31 5.23 -4.54
CA PRO A 54 7.72 4.86 -5.88
C PRO A 54 9.14 5.35 -6.17
N TYR A 55 9.90 4.54 -6.93
CA TYR A 55 11.22 4.87 -7.46
C TYR A 55 11.37 4.27 -8.86
N GLU A 56 12.20 4.87 -9.70
CA GLU A 56 12.49 4.30 -11.02
C GLU A 56 13.32 3.02 -10.92
N SER A 57 14.27 2.98 -9.97
CA SER A 57 15.13 1.82 -9.74
C SER A 57 15.56 1.68 -8.29
N PHE A 58 16.25 0.58 -7.99
CA PHE A 58 16.83 0.34 -6.68
C PHE A 58 18.00 1.32 -6.40
N GLU A 59 18.78 1.64 -7.40
CA GLU A 59 19.89 2.60 -7.32
C GLU A 59 19.36 4.01 -7.00
N GLU A 60 18.27 4.41 -7.65
CA GLU A 60 17.61 5.68 -7.34
C GLU A 60 17.12 5.71 -5.89
N ARG A 61 16.44 4.66 -5.45
CA ARG A 61 15.98 4.53 -4.06
C ARG A 61 17.14 4.70 -3.07
N GLU A 62 18.29 4.06 -3.33
CA GLU A 62 19.45 4.13 -2.45
C GLU A 62 20.06 5.54 -2.45
N ARG A 63 20.26 6.14 -3.62
CA ARG A 63 20.75 7.52 -3.76
C ARG A 63 19.86 8.49 -2.99
N ILE A 64 18.55 8.42 -3.20
CA ILE A 64 17.58 9.30 -2.52
C ILE A 64 17.59 9.09 -1.00
N SER A 65 17.72 7.85 -0.54
CA SER A 65 17.83 7.55 0.89
C SER A 65 19.04 8.23 1.52
N GLN A 66 20.18 8.20 0.85
CA GLN A 66 21.42 8.85 1.31
C GLN A 66 21.28 10.39 1.30
N GLU A 67 20.78 10.98 0.22
CA GLU A 67 20.60 12.44 0.12
C GLU A 67 19.61 12.97 1.16
N ALA A 68 18.50 12.29 1.37
CA ALA A 68 17.53 12.68 2.39
C ALA A 68 18.12 12.66 3.81
N ARG A 69 18.99 11.69 4.12
CA ARG A 69 19.68 11.61 5.42
C ARG A 69 20.62 12.79 5.65
N LYS A 70 21.30 13.27 4.62
CA LYS A 70 22.21 14.45 4.71
C LYS A 70 21.48 15.72 5.15
N THR A 71 20.17 15.80 4.97
CA THR A 71 19.37 16.96 5.44
C THR A 71 19.33 17.08 6.96
N GLY A 72 19.62 16.01 7.71
CA GLY A 72 19.48 15.93 9.17
C GLY A 72 18.03 15.98 9.67
N LYS A 73 17.05 16.14 8.75
CA LYS A 73 15.60 16.20 9.06
C LYS A 73 14.87 14.90 8.69
N TRP A 74 15.51 14.03 7.89
CA TRP A 74 15.00 12.72 7.51
C TRP A 74 16.06 11.63 7.79
N PRO A 75 15.69 10.43 8.32
CA PRO A 75 14.35 10.04 8.75
C PRO A 75 13.86 10.81 9.98
N PRO A 76 12.55 10.93 10.17
CA PRO A 76 11.99 11.58 11.36
C PRO A 76 12.38 10.81 12.63
N LYS A 77 12.52 11.52 13.76
CA LYS A 77 12.90 10.92 15.06
C LYS A 77 11.73 10.13 15.65
N THR A 78 11.43 8.95 15.09
CA THR A 78 10.29 8.11 15.47
C THR A 78 10.71 6.76 16.07
N HIS A 79 12.02 6.48 16.16
CA HIS A 79 12.55 5.19 16.60
C HIS A 79 12.03 4.75 17.98
N GLU A 80 11.78 5.69 18.89
CA GLU A 80 11.25 5.40 20.22
C GLU A 80 9.83 4.83 20.23
N PHE A 81 9.06 5.03 19.14
CA PHE A 81 7.69 4.52 18.99
C PHE A 81 7.64 3.14 18.31
N ILE A 82 8.71 2.72 17.62
CA ILE A 82 8.72 1.56 16.74
C ILE A 82 9.09 0.30 17.54
N LEU A 83 8.21 -0.71 17.49
CA LEU A 83 8.47 -2.06 18.02
C LEU A 83 9.06 -2.98 16.95
N PHE A 84 8.58 -2.85 15.71
CA PHE A 84 9.02 -3.66 14.58
C PHE A 84 8.88 -2.86 13.29
N GLN A 85 9.76 -3.12 12.33
CA GLN A 85 9.67 -2.54 10.98
C GLN A 85 10.08 -3.58 9.93
N ASP A 86 9.37 -3.53 8.81
CA ASP A 86 9.64 -4.35 7.63
C ASP A 86 9.62 -3.48 6.37
N SER A 87 10.35 -3.91 5.34
CA SER A 87 10.40 -3.25 4.05
C SER A 87 10.42 -4.30 2.94
N LYS A 88 9.51 -4.13 1.96
CA LYS A 88 9.42 -4.97 0.77
C LYS A 88 9.60 -4.14 -0.47
N ILE A 89 10.21 -4.71 -1.49
CA ILE A 89 10.25 -4.13 -2.83
C ILE A 89 9.21 -4.85 -3.69
N LEU A 90 8.32 -4.06 -4.24
CA LEU A 90 7.22 -4.52 -5.08
C LEU A 90 7.39 -3.96 -6.49
N GLN A 91 6.84 -4.67 -7.47
CA GLN A 91 6.64 -4.13 -8.82
C GLN A 91 5.17 -3.82 -9.05
N PRO A 92 4.84 -2.72 -9.74
CA PRO A 92 3.48 -2.45 -10.15
C PRO A 92 2.95 -3.55 -11.06
N ALA A 93 1.70 -3.99 -10.82
CA ALA A 93 0.99 -4.79 -11.79
C ALA A 93 0.74 -3.97 -13.06
N PRO A 94 0.66 -4.58 -14.27
CA PRO A 94 0.47 -3.83 -15.52
C PRO A 94 -0.77 -2.92 -15.55
N PHE A 95 -1.75 -3.21 -14.72
CA PHE A 95 -3.00 -2.46 -14.57
C PHE A 95 -3.03 -1.58 -13.31
N SER A 96 -1.92 -1.48 -12.57
CA SER A 96 -1.86 -0.61 -11.39
C SER A 96 -1.94 0.85 -11.82
N PRO A 97 -2.82 1.66 -11.21
CA PRO A 97 -2.77 3.10 -11.43
C PRO A 97 -1.48 3.70 -10.85
N PRO A 98 -1.05 4.86 -11.36
CA PRO A 98 0.10 5.57 -10.80
C PRO A 98 -0.18 6.03 -9.36
N LEU A 99 0.90 6.12 -8.56
CA LEU A 99 0.86 6.68 -7.22
C LEU A 99 1.02 8.21 -7.27
N GLU A 100 -0.08 8.90 -7.45
CA GLU A 100 -0.19 10.37 -7.48
C GLU A 100 -1.26 10.83 -6.48
N GLU A 101 -1.26 12.13 -6.22
CA GLU A 101 -2.25 12.73 -5.32
C GLU A 101 -3.67 12.57 -5.88
N ARG A 102 -4.54 11.91 -5.11
CA ARG A 102 -5.95 11.66 -5.46
C ARG A 102 -6.81 11.62 -4.21
N LYS A 103 -7.96 12.29 -4.28
CA LYS A 103 -9.00 12.20 -3.25
C LYS A 103 -9.91 11.01 -3.58
N LEU A 104 -9.67 9.89 -2.93
CA LEU A 104 -10.34 8.62 -3.23
C LEU A 104 -11.28 8.15 -2.11
N GLY A 105 -11.05 8.60 -0.86
CA GLY A 105 -11.87 8.22 0.28
C GLY A 105 -11.09 8.21 1.60
N ASN A 106 -11.82 8.00 2.69
CA ASN A 106 -11.28 8.07 4.05
C ASN A 106 -10.96 6.70 4.66
N LEU A 107 -11.26 5.62 3.95
CA LEU A 107 -11.00 4.25 4.37
C LEU A 107 -10.33 3.48 3.23
N TYR A 108 -9.22 2.83 3.52
CA TYR A 108 -8.47 2.04 2.54
C TYR A 108 -8.41 0.58 2.97
N GLU A 109 -8.83 -0.35 2.12
CA GLU A 109 -8.64 -1.77 2.33
C GLU A 109 -7.37 -2.21 1.62
N ILE A 110 -6.33 -2.56 2.38
CA ILE A 110 -5.12 -3.19 1.87
C ILE A 110 -5.32 -4.69 1.94
N ARG A 111 -5.22 -5.37 0.80
CA ARG A 111 -5.36 -6.82 0.69
C ARG A 111 -4.03 -7.42 0.23
N ILE A 112 -3.57 -8.43 0.95
CA ILE A 112 -2.31 -9.14 0.68
C ILE A 112 -2.65 -10.61 0.47
N TYR A 113 -2.42 -11.11 -0.75
CA TYR A 113 -2.66 -12.50 -1.12
C TYR A 113 -1.34 -13.17 -1.41
N THR A 114 -1.04 -14.27 -0.73
CA THR A 114 0.14 -15.08 -0.99
C THR A 114 -0.25 -16.25 -1.87
N TYR A 115 0.48 -16.45 -2.95
CA TYR A 115 0.23 -17.48 -3.95
C TYR A 115 1.34 -18.53 -4.00
N LYS A 116 1.06 -19.68 -4.62
CA LYS A 116 2.06 -20.70 -4.89
C LYS A 116 3.19 -20.15 -5.76
N PRO A 117 4.45 -20.55 -5.52
CA PRO A 117 5.57 -20.17 -6.38
C PRO A 117 5.29 -20.47 -7.86
N GLY A 118 5.71 -19.56 -8.74
CA GLY A 118 5.56 -19.70 -10.19
C GLY A 118 4.19 -19.30 -10.75
N THR A 119 3.18 -19.01 -9.92
CA THR A 119 1.81 -18.72 -10.40
C THR A 119 1.53 -17.22 -10.59
N MET A 120 2.41 -16.34 -10.15
CA MET A 120 2.20 -14.88 -10.19
C MET A 120 1.88 -14.36 -11.60
N PRO A 121 2.54 -14.80 -12.70
CA PRO A 121 2.18 -14.36 -14.05
C PRO A 121 0.72 -14.64 -14.39
N THR A 122 0.22 -15.84 -14.10
CA THR A 122 -1.18 -16.22 -14.32
C THR A 122 -2.14 -15.43 -13.44
N VAL A 123 -1.76 -15.17 -12.18
CA VAL A 123 -2.55 -14.33 -11.26
C VAL A 123 -2.69 -12.92 -11.83
N LEU A 124 -1.60 -12.28 -12.25
CA LEU A 124 -1.62 -10.95 -12.83
C LEU A 124 -2.44 -10.88 -14.13
N GLU A 125 -2.33 -11.88 -14.99
CA GLU A 125 -3.13 -11.99 -16.21
C GLU A 125 -4.63 -12.03 -15.89
N ARG A 126 -5.04 -12.92 -14.97
CA ARG A 126 -6.45 -13.09 -14.58
C ARG A 126 -7.01 -11.82 -13.92
N PHE A 127 -6.24 -11.19 -13.02
CA PHE A 127 -6.62 -9.88 -12.45
C PHE A 127 -6.71 -8.80 -13.53
N GLY A 128 -5.73 -8.73 -14.44
CA GLY A 128 -5.73 -7.77 -15.55
C GLY A 128 -6.98 -7.86 -16.44
N LYS A 129 -7.52 -9.06 -16.67
CA LYS A 129 -8.78 -9.26 -17.38
C LYS A 129 -10.01 -8.80 -16.58
N ALA A 130 -10.00 -8.95 -15.26
CA ALA A 130 -11.15 -8.66 -14.40
C ALA A 130 -11.21 -7.19 -13.92
N ILE A 131 -10.06 -6.55 -13.71
CA ILE A 131 -9.93 -5.17 -13.17
C ILE A 131 -10.72 -4.13 -13.99
N PRO A 132 -10.70 -4.10 -15.34
CA PRO A 132 -11.42 -3.06 -16.10
C PRO A 132 -12.92 -2.99 -15.80
N ALA A 133 -13.56 -4.11 -15.54
CA ALA A 133 -14.97 -4.14 -15.13
C ALA A 133 -15.14 -3.69 -13.67
N ARG A 134 -14.24 -4.12 -12.78
CA ARG A 134 -14.30 -3.83 -11.36
C ARG A 134 -14.07 -2.34 -11.04
N VAL A 135 -13.16 -1.67 -11.73
CA VAL A 135 -12.84 -0.25 -11.50
C VAL A 135 -13.94 0.71 -11.97
N LYS A 136 -14.87 0.26 -12.81
CA LYS A 136 -16.08 1.03 -13.15
C LYS A 136 -17.01 1.20 -11.95
N LEU A 137 -16.97 0.27 -10.99
CA LEU A 137 -17.76 0.32 -9.78
C LEU A 137 -17.09 1.15 -8.66
N SER A 138 -15.80 0.99 -8.45
CA SER A 138 -15.03 1.80 -7.51
C SER A 138 -13.54 1.81 -7.88
N PRO A 139 -12.82 2.91 -7.63
CA PRO A 139 -11.43 3.05 -8.06
C PRO A 139 -10.50 2.04 -7.39
N LEU A 140 -9.38 1.75 -8.04
CA LEU A 140 -8.23 1.06 -7.48
C LEU A 140 -7.19 2.11 -7.10
N ALA A 141 -6.64 2.04 -5.89
CA ALA A 141 -5.58 2.95 -5.45
C ALA A 141 -4.18 2.47 -5.89
N GLY A 142 -3.96 1.16 -5.89
CA GLY A 142 -2.72 0.54 -6.32
C GLY A 142 -2.81 -0.98 -6.37
N ALA A 143 -1.97 -1.60 -7.17
CA ALA A 143 -1.84 -3.06 -7.26
C ALA A 143 -0.39 -3.42 -7.58
N TRP A 144 0.23 -4.24 -6.74
CA TRP A 144 1.65 -4.55 -6.81
C TRP A 144 1.91 -6.03 -6.48
N TYR A 145 3.06 -6.53 -6.89
CA TYR A 145 3.50 -7.87 -6.50
C TYR A 145 4.95 -7.84 -5.97
N SER A 146 5.25 -8.69 -5.01
CA SER A 146 6.53 -8.66 -4.31
C SER A 146 7.65 -9.31 -5.13
N THR A 147 8.83 -8.67 -5.11
CA THR A 147 10.07 -9.17 -5.71
C THR A 147 11.20 -9.35 -4.70
N ILE A 148 11.19 -8.56 -3.61
CA ILE A 148 12.12 -8.68 -2.49
C ILE A 148 11.33 -8.60 -1.18
N GLY A 149 11.73 -9.38 -0.19
CA GLY A 149 11.03 -9.60 1.06
C GLY A 149 10.15 -10.85 0.99
N SER A 150 8.92 -10.80 1.51
CA SER A 150 7.98 -11.93 1.42
C SER A 150 7.54 -12.13 -0.03
N LEU A 151 8.00 -13.20 -0.67
CA LEU A 151 7.76 -13.48 -2.08
C LEU A 151 6.34 -13.97 -2.37
N ASN A 152 5.97 -13.97 -3.65
CA ASN A 152 4.69 -14.46 -4.17
C ASN A 152 3.47 -13.74 -3.58
N GLN A 153 3.63 -12.52 -3.13
CA GLN A 153 2.53 -11.70 -2.65
C GLN A 153 2.00 -10.78 -3.75
N TYR A 154 0.68 -10.76 -3.90
CA TYR A 154 -0.06 -9.77 -4.67
C TYR A 154 -0.77 -8.84 -3.66
N ILE A 155 -0.47 -7.55 -3.76
CA ILE A 155 -0.99 -6.52 -2.85
C ILE A 155 -1.84 -5.57 -3.67
N HIS A 156 -3.08 -5.35 -3.26
CA HIS A 156 -3.96 -4.38 -3.91
C HIS A 156 -4.73 -3.55 -2.89
N VAL A 157 -4.96 -2.29 -3.24
CA VAL A 157 -5.48 -1.27 -2.32
C VAL A 157 -6.74 -0.66 -2.89
N TRP A 158 -7.83 -0.73 -2.13
CA TRP A 158 -9.15 -0.25 -2.51
C TRP A 158 -9.60 0.86 -1.55
N PRO A 159 -9.84 2.07 -2.06
CA PRO A 159 -10.39 3.17 -1.27
C PRO A 159 -11.91 3.09 -1.19
N TYR A 160 -12.45 3.59 -0.08
CA TYR A 160 -13.87 3.73 0.19
C TYR A 160 -14.11 5.01 0.98
N LYS A 161 -15.30 5.58 0.87
CA LYS A 161 -15.72 6.71 1.70
C LYS A 161 -15.74 6.29 3.18
N ASP A 162 -16.37 5.14 3.46
CA ASP A 162 -16.57 4.58 4.79
C ASP A 162 -16.80 3.06 4.72
N ALA A 163 -17.03 2.43 5.88
CA ALA A 163 -17.27 0.99 5.99
C ALA A 163 -18.59 0.54 5.33
N GLY A 164 -19.62 1.37 5.38
CA GLY A 164 -20.91 1.07 4.73
C GLY A 164 -20.78 1.05 3.21
N GLU A 165 -20.08 2.01 2.64
CA GLU A 165 -19.79 2.01 1.20
C GLU A 165 -18.95 0.80 0.80
N ARG A 166 -17.93 0.45 1.61
CA ARG A 166 -17.14 -0.76 1.38
C ARG A 166 -18.00 -2.02 1.31
N GLU A 167 -18.90 -2.20 2.27
CA GLU A 167 -19.79 -3.36 2.31
C GLU A 167 -20.68 -3.42 1.05
N ARG A 168 -21.34 -2.31 0.72
CA ARG A 168 -22.20 -2.20 -0.46
C ARG A 168 -21.42 -2.49 -1.75
N LEU A 169 -20.30 -1.81 -1.99
CA LEU A 169 -19.51 -1.97 -3.22
C LEU A 169 -18.88 -3.37 -3.34
N ARG A 170 -18.55 -4.02 -2.23
CA ARG A 170 -18.08 -5.41 -2.23
C ARG A 170 -19.20 -6.37 -2.62
N ALA A 171 -20.40 -6.18 -2.08
CA ALA A 171 -21.55 -6.99 -2.46
C ALA A 171 -21.92 -6.80 -3.94
N GLU A 172 -21.92 -5.55 -4.43
CA GLU A 172 -22.16 -5.25 -5.85
C GLU A 172 -21.08 -5.83 -6.75
N SER A 173 -19.80 -5.80 -6.33
CA SER A 173 -18.70 -6.35 -7.12
C SER A 173 -18.84 -7.85 -7.39
N MET A 174 -19.43 -8.61 -6.47
CA MET A 174 -19.68 -10.05 -6.66
C MET A 174 -20.67 -10.38 -7.78
N LYS A 175 -21.42 -9.37 -8.25
CA LYS A 175 -22.35 -9.50 -9.38
C LYS A 175 -21.68 -9.24 -10.73
N ILE A 176 -20.43 -8.75 -10.73
CA ILE A 176 -19.67 -8.48 -11.96
C ILE A 176 -19.19 -9.82 -12.57
N PRO A 177 -19.53 -10.13 -13.81
CA PRO A 177 -19.02 -11.33 -14.48
C PRO A 177 -17.48 -11.39 -14.49
N GLY A 178 -16.92 -12.53 -14.05
CA GLY A 178 -15.48 -12.71 -13.95
C GLY A 178 -14.81 -12.03 -12.74
N TRP A 179 -15.57 -11.46 -11.79
CA TRP A 179 -15.05 -10.96 -10.53
C TRP A 179 -15.59 -11.78 -9.34
N PRO A 180 -14.76 -12.14 -8.36
CA PRO A 180 -13.28 -12.05 -8.38
C PRO A 180 -12.68 -13.03 -9.40
N PRO A 181 -11.47 -12.76 -9.93
CA PRO A 181 -10.83 -13.68 -10.87
C PRO A 181 -10.53 -15.02 -10.22
N GLU A 182 -10.58 -16.09 -11.01
CA GLU A 182 -10.36 -17.47 -10.57
C GLU A 182 -8.88 -17.73 -10.25
N THR A 183 -8.46 -17.35 -9.03
CA THR A 183 -7.08 -17.53 -8.55
C THR A 183 -6.99 -18.36 -7.28
N LYS A 184 -8.15 -18.86 -6.78
CA LYS A 184 -8.23 -19.60 -5.51
C LYS A 184 -7.36 -20.86 -5.49
N GLU A 185 -7.22 -21.56 -6.61
CA GLU A 185 -6.41 -22.78 -6.74
C GLU A 185 -4.92 -22.57 -6.47
N PHE A 186 -4.46 -21.31 -6.64
CA PHE A 186 -3.06 -20.92 -6.39
C PHE A 186 -2.84 -20.27 -5.03
N MET A 187 -3.93 -19.93 -4.32
CA MET A 187 -3.88 -19.10 -3.13
C MET A 187 -3.48 -19.91 -1.90
N LEU A 188 -2.47 -19.44 -1.17
CA LEU A 188 -1.99 -20.02 0.08
C LEU A 188 -2.48 -19.23 1.31
N LYS A 189 -2.59 -17.90 1.19
CA LYS A 189 -2.99 -17.04 2.32
C LYS A 189 -3.69 -15.79 1.80
N GLN A 190 -4.69 -15.31 2.53
CA GLN A 190 -5.33 -14.01 2.33
C GLN A 190 -5.30 -13.22 3.62
N GLU A 191 -4.88 -11.97 3.52
CA GLU A 191 -4.90 -11.01 4.61
C GLU A 191 -5.55 -9.72 4.11
N ASN A 192 -6.25 -9.03 4.99
CA ASN A 192 -6.71 -7.68 4.71
C ASN A 192 -6.65 -6.81 5.97
N MET A 193 -6.48 -5.53 5.75
CA MET A 193 -6.47 -4.51 6.79
C MET A 193 -7.34 -3.36 6.33
N LEU A 194 -8.08 -2.75 7.25
CA LEU A 194 -8.73 -1.46 7.03
C LEU A 194 -7.86 -0.38 7.62
N MET A 195 -7.54 0.61 6.82
CA MET A 195 -6.53 1.62 7.10
C MET A 195 -7.12 3.03 6.91
N ILE A 196 -6.72 3.94 7.77
CA ILE A 196 -7.08 5.37 7.69
C ILE A 196 -5.90 6.12 7.10
N PRO A 197 -6.10 6.96 6.07
CA PRO A 197 -5.03 7.77 5.51
C PRO A 197 -4.58 8.84 6.51
N ALA A 198 -3.27 9.07 6.61
CA ALA A 198 -2.75 10.20 7.37
C ALA A 198 -3.07 11.51 6.63
N ALA A 199 -3.18 12.62 7.37
CA ALA A 199 -3.45 13.94 6.79
C ALA A 199 -2.42 14.37 5.72
N CYS A 200 -1.18 13.86 5.80
CA CYS A 200 -0.12 14.11 4.82
C CYS A 200 -0.06 13.06 3.70
N SER A 201 -0.99 12.10 3.66
CA SER A 201 -1.05 11.11 2.60
C SER A 201 -1.51 11.75 1.29
N PRO A 202 -0.82 11.53 0.15
CA PRO A 202 -1.31 11.99 -1.15
C PRO A 202 -2.54 11.21 -1.63
N LEU A 203 -2.77 10.03 -1.08
CA LEU A 203 -3.98 9.23 -1.29
C LEU A 203 -4.89 9.36 -0.06
N HIS A 204 -5.95 10.19 -0.16
CA HIS A 204 -6.93 10.46 0.90
C HIS A 204 -8.33 10.74 0.34
#